data_ba0f6310b9998e35fc4474a5510a2a0b
#
_entry.id   ba0f6310b9998e35fc4474a5510a2a0b
#
_cell.length_a   1.000
_cell.length_b   1.000
_cell.length_c   1.000
_cell.angle_alpha   90.00
_cell.angle_beta   90.00
_cell.angle_gamma   90.00
#
_symmetry.space_group_name_H-M   'P 1'
#
loop_
_entity.id
_entity.type
_entity.pdbx_description
1 polymer ?
#
loop_
_entity_poly.entity_id
_entity_poly.type
_entity_poly.pdbx_seq_one_letter_code
_entity_poly.pdbx_strand_id
1 'polypeptide(L)'
;MIPVREMLNHRMIYFEQDLPGMERWDKKNRNLYIKKGDSNMKINIGNHEFTELWDGVFYKALSEYPSVSDNEMKDIIDFVNYEKTNGRKCEITADREDILDYVQKEMRNPDKYKNVLRPEIIRECTACTARGGCMTDLVCHTAPLENAISILECGSLLSAVNARKLPDTVLQKEGRNAANDPIDFFHYVMFSWGNCQAGDRLVMERKLGRSPTPDEMGEGFIPGVRFYFIYDDLDKHPQAVHDGFLPIKVKDEVNLDDYVYMIIIPSEYKERIMEVLPKKLSDRAFCLSHDKLDVWQWSEKVYSFVHEMKKRNEN
;
A
#
# COMPACT_ATOMS: atom_id res chain seq x y z
N MET A 1 -11.33 29.64 3.57
CA MET A 1 -11.45 28.29 4.15
C MET A 1 -11.90 27.39 3.00
N ILE A 2 -10.98 26.64 2.44
CA ILE A 2 -11.25 25.63 1.41
C ILE A 2 -11.94 24.47 2.12
N PRO A 3 -13.06 23.92 1.61
CA PRO A 3 -13.73 22.81 2.26
C PRO A 3 -12.78 21.62 2.45
N VAL A 4 -12.82 20.96 3.60
CA VAL A 4 -12.01 19.78 3.96
C VAL A 4 -12.08 18.69 2.87
N ARG A 5 -13.12 18.65 2.07
CA ARG A 5 -13.34 17.74 0.95
C ARG A 5 -12.33 17.93 -0.22
N GLU A 6 -11.87 19.16 -0.44
CA GLU A 6 -10.85 19.43 -1.49
C GLU A 6 -9.43 19.14 -1.02
N MET A 7 -9.17 19.30 0.30
CA MET A 7 -7.84 18.99 0.85
C MET A 7 -7.53 17.49 0.91
N LEU A 8 -8.55 16.64 0.98
CA LEU A 8 -8.40 15.19 1.09
C LEU A 8 -8.19 14.49 -0.27
N ASN A 9 -8.45 15.20 -1.39
CA ASN A 9 -8.23 14.68 -2.74
C ASN A 9 -6.75 14.48 -3.09
N HIS A 10 -5.82 15.04 -2.35
CA HIS A 10 -4.38 14.99 -2.66
C HIS A 10 -3.67 13.67 -2.29
N ARG A 11 -4.38 12.65 -1.80
CA ARG A 11 -3.81 11.31 -1.53
C ARG A 11 -4.74 10.16 -1.91
N MET A 12 -5.57 10.37 -2.92
CA MET A 12 -6.32 9.27 -3.51
C MET A 12 -5.46 8.52 -4.51
N ILE A 13 -4.87 7.44 -4.06
CA ILE A 13 -4.52 6.36 -4.97
C ILE A 13 -5.84 5.87 -5.57
N TYR A 14 -6.03 6.14 -6.87
CA TYR A 14 -7.09 5.62 -7.73
C TYR A 14 -8.51 6.14 -7.50
N PHE A 15 -8.79 7.31 -8.03
CA PHE A 15 -10.09 7.58 -8.64
C PHE A 15 -9.86 7.79 -10.13
N GLU A 16 -10.43 6.93 -10.96
CA GLU A 16 -10.67 7.25 -12.36
C GLU A 16 -11.57 8.48 -12.41
N GLN A 17 -10.98 9.67 -12.47
CA GLN A 17 -11.61 10.76 -13.17
C GLN A 17 -11.21 10.60 -14.61
N ASP A 18 -12.19 10.65 -15.52
CA ASP A 18 -12.00 10.65 -16.96
C ASP A 18 -10.89 11.65 -17.35
N LEU A 19 -9.66 11.16 -17.46
CA LEU A 19 -8.62 11.92 -18.14
C LEU A 19 -8.99 11.97 -19.62
N PRO A 20 -9.07 13.15 -20.24
CA PRO A 20 -9.38 13.25 -21.65
C PRO A 20 -8.26 12.58 -22.46
N GLY A 21 -8.53 11.41 -23.02
CA GLY A 21 -7.61 10.63 -23.83
C GLY A 21 -7.52 9.14 -23.49
N MET A 22 -8.15 8.65 -22.42
CA MET A 22 -8.25 7.22 -22.16
C MET A 22 -9.37 6.60 -23.00
N GLU A 23 -8.98 5.86 -24.04
CA GLU A 23 -9.90 5.00 -24.78
C GLU A 23 -10.51 3.95 -23.81
N ARG A 24 -11.84 3.78 -23.92
CA ARG A 24 -12.63 2.79 -23.18
C ARG A 24 -11.95 1.43 -23.22
N TRP A 25 -11.70 0.88 -22.04
CA TRP A 25 -11.23 -0.48 -21.83
C TRP A 25 -12.13 -1.49 -22.57
N ASP A 26 -11.65 -2.04 -23.68
CA ASP A 26 -12.34 -3.11 -24.40
C ASP A 26 -12.02 -4.46 -23.72
N LYS A 27 -13.05 -5.06 -23.11
CA LYS A 27 -13.00 -6.39 -22.49
C LYS A 27 -12.54 -7.54 -23.41
N LYS A 28 -12.27 -7.28 -24.69
CA LYS A 28 -11.93 -8.28 -25.70
C LYS A 28 -10.43 -8.59 -25.87
N ASN A 29 -9.51 -7.79 -25.33
CA ASN A 29 -8.06 -8.02 -25.50
C ASN A 29 -7.41 -8.73 -24.30
N ARG A 30 -7.99 -9.84 -23.80
CA ARG A 30 -7.44 -10.68 -22.73
C ARG A 30 -6.25 -11.57 -23.12
N ASN A 31 -5.62 -11.38 -24.26
CA ASN A 31 -4.55 -12.26 -24.76
C ASN A 31 -3.22 -11.51 -24.98
N LEU A 32 -2.73 -10.78 -24.00
CA LEU A 32 -1.31 -10.42 -24.00
C LEU A 32 -0.57 -11.41 -23.07
N TYR A 33 -0.05 -12.47 -23.67
CA TYR A 33 0.98 -13.31 -23.06
C TYR A 33 2.24 -12.45 -22.87
N ILE A 34 2.49 -11.96 -21.67
CA ILE A 34 3.81 -11.42 -21.33
C ILE A 34 4.77 -12.61 -21.28
N LYS A 35 5.63 -12.72 -22.29
CA LYS A 35 6.75 -13.67 -22.26
C LYS A 35 7.61 -13.33 -21.03
N LYS A 36 7.86 -14.33 -20.18
CA LYS A 36 8.84 -14.24 -19.10
C LYS A 36 10.18 -13.78 -19.71
N GLY A 37 10.59 -12.54 -19.47
CA GLY A 37 11.90 -12.03 -19.91
C GLY A 37 11.95 -10.62 -20.52
N ASP A 38 10.83 -9.99 -20.93
CA ASP A 38 10.88 -8.74 -21.69
C ASP A 38 10.02 -7.58 -21.11
N SER A 39 9.54 -7.65 -19.88
CA SER A 39 8.87 -6.50 -19.28
C SER A 39 9.92 -5.48 -18.81
N ASN A 40 10.14 -4.44 -19.62
CA ASN A 40 10.87 -3.27 -19.18
C ASN A 40 9.95 -2.47 -18.26
N MET A 41 10.34 -2.32 -17.01
CA MET A 41 9.70 -1.38 -16.10
C MET A 41 10.22 0.03 -16.38
N LYS A 42 9.42 1.03 -16.05
CA LYS A 42 9.81 2.42 -16.17
C LYS A 42 9.63 3.13 -14.84
N ILE A 43 10.47 4.11 -14.58
CA ILE A 43 10.24 5.09 -13.55
C ILE A 43 10.16 6.47 -14.21
N ASN A 44 9.14 7.23 -13.89
CA ASN A 44 8.95 8.60 -14.33
C ASN A 44 8.93 9.51 -13.12
N ILE A 45 9.91 10.40 -13.03
CA ILE A 45 10.15 11.25 -11.86
C ILE A 45 9.73 12.67 -12.22
N GLY A 46 8.94 13.31 -11.37
CA GLY A 46 8.53 14.68 -11.67
C GLY A 46 7.42 15.25 -10.80
N ASN A 47 6.75 16.27 -11.34
CA ASN A 47 5.63 16.94 -10.70
C ASN A 47 4.33 16.17 -10.92
N HIS A 48 4.26 14.96 -10.36
CA HIS A 48 3.05 14.14 -10.39
C HIS A 48 2.15 14.47 -9.21
N GLU A 49 0.85 14.30 -9.39
CA GLU A 49 -0.12 14.49 -8.31
C GLU A 49 0.05 13.43 -7.21
N PHE A 50 0.42 12.19 -7.62
CA PHE A 50 0.60 11.05 -6.72
C PHE A 50 1.86 10.25 -7.07
N THR A 51 2.41 9.58 -6.06
CA THR A 51 3.34 8.48 -6.26
C THR A 51 2.52 7.20 -6.46
N GLU A 52 2.61 6.60 -7.66
CA GLU A 52 1.82 5.41 -8.01
C GLU A 52 2.58 4.47 -8.95
N LEU A 53 2.19 3.19 -8.94
CA LEU A 53 2.64 2.19 -9.90
C LEU A 53 1.46 1.78 -10.77
N TRP A 54 1.55 2.07 -12.06
CA TRP A 54 0.49 1.79 -13.02
C TRP A 54 1.05 1.37 -14.38
N ASP A 55 0.51 0.28 -14.91
CA ASP A 55 0.84 -0.24 -16.26
C ASP A 55 2.36 -0.35 -16.55
N GLY A 56 3.11 -0.84 -15.55
CA GLY A 56 4.56 -0.99 -15.67
C GLY A 56 5.35 0.31 -15.54
N VAL A 57 4.71 1.40 -15.14
CA VAL A 57 5.36 2.69 -14.89
C VAL A 57 5.21 3.08 -13.43
N PHE A 58 6.33 3.30 -12.76
CA PHE A 58 6.38 3.90 -11.44
C PHE A 58 6.46 5.42 -11.58
N TYR A 59 5.37 6.11 -11.34
CA TYR A 59 5.30 7.57 -11.27
C TYR A 59 5.75 8.02 -9.89
N LYS A 60 6.93 8.63 -9.81
CA LYS A 60 7.49 9.14 -8.56
C LYS A 60 7.24 10.64 -8.46
N ALA A 61 6.23 11.01 -7.65
CA ALA A 61 5.98 12.41 -7.30
C ALA A 61 7.06 12.92 -6.36
N LEU A 62 7.59 14.10 -6.63
CA LEU A 62 8.57 14.79 -5.78
C LEU A 62 7.85 15.73 -4.82
N SER A 63 8.11 15.62 -3.52
CA SER A 63 7.49 16.42 -2.47
C SER A 63 7.95 17.89 -2.49
N GLU A 64 9.19 18.12 -2.89
CA GLU A 64 9.81 19.44 -2.96
C GLU A 64 10.25 19.77 -4.41
N TYR A 65 9.37 19.46 -5.39
CA TYR A 65 9.67 19.68 -6.80
C TYR A 65 10.25 21.08 -7.07
N PRO A 66 11.36 21.22 -7.84
CA PRO A 66 12.02 20.16 -8.62
C PRO A 66 13.14 19.43 -7.89
N SER A 67 13.30 19.59 -6.60
CA SER A 67 14.35 18.94 -5.82
C SER A 67 14.00 17.49 -5.52
N VAL A 68 15.02 16.61 -5.53
CA VAL A 68 14.90 15.21 -5.12
C VAL A 68 15.51 15.06 -3.73
N SER A 69 14.70 14.70 -2.74
CA SER A 69 15.17 14.45 -1.38
C SER A 69 15.91 13.11 -1.26
N ASP A 70 16.69 12.95 -0.19
CA ASP A 70 17.41 11.69 0.08
C ASP A 70 16.45 10.49 0.21
N ASN A 71 15.27 10.68 0.78
CA ASN A 71 14.24 9.62 0.88
C ASN A 71 13.70 9.23 -0.49
N GLU A 72 13.42 10.21 -1.35
CA GLU A 72 12.94 9.94 -2.71
C GLU A 72 14.03 9.28 -3.55
N MET A 73 15.29 9.68 -3.36
CA MET A 73 16.42 9.04 -4.02
C MET A 73 16.58 7.58 -3.56
N LYS A 74 16.38 7.32 -2.25
CA LYS A 74 16.34 5.94 -1.73
C LYS A 74 15.24 5.12 -2.39
N ASP A 75 14.01 5.63 -2.48
CA ASP A 75 12.89 4.94 -3.13
C ASP A 75 13.21 4.60 -4.60
N ILE A 76 13.82 5.55 -5.33
CA ILE A 76 14.23 5.34 -6.73
C ILE A 76 15.27 4.22 -6.83
N ILE A 77 16.26 4.23 -5.95
CA ILE A 77 17.32 3.21 -5.90
C ILE A 77 16.72 1.84 -5.56
N ASP A 78 15.85 1.77 -4.55
CA ASP A 78 15.22 0.54 -4.12
C ASP A 78 14.35 -0.05 -5.24
N PHE A 79 13.60 0.78 -5.96
CA PHE A 79 12.82 0.35 -7.11
C PHE A 79 13.68 -0.25 -8.22
N VAL A 80 14.73 0.46 -8.64
CA VAL A 80 15.63 -0.02 -9.69
C VAL A 80 16.33 -1.32 -9.28
N ASN A 81 16.77 -1.43 -8.02
CA ASN A 81 17.41 -2.63 -7.49
C ASN A 81 16.43 -3.80 -7.41
N TYR A 82 15.19 -3.56 -6.98
CA TYR A 82 14.14 -4.57 -6.93
C TYR A 82 13.85 -5.13 -8.32
N GLU A 83 13.67 -4.25 -9.32
CA GLU A 83 13.43 -4.65 -10.69
C GLU A 83 14.60 -5.47 -11.25
N LYS A 84 15.83 -5.02 -11.03
CA LYS A 84 17.06 -5.73 -11.43
C LYS A 84 17.17 -7.11 -10.78
N THR A 85 16.85 -7.23 -9.49
CA THR A 85 16.89 -8.50 -8.75
C THR A 85 15.89 -9.50 -9.32
N ASN A 86 14.76 -9.01 -9.82
CA ASN A 86 13.74 -9.82 -10.49
C ASN A 86 14.00 -10.01 -12.00
N GLY A 87 15.19 -9.66 -12.49
CA GLY A 87 15.61 -9.88 -13.89
C GLY A 87 14.96 -8.91 -14.88
N ARG A 88 14.35 -7.83 -14.43
CA ARG A 88 13.73 -6.80 -15.27
C ARG A 88 14.69 -5.62 -15.46
N LYS A 89 14.60 -4.98 -16.61
CA LYS A 89 15.29 -3.71 -16.86
C LYS A 89 14.39 -2.57 -16.42
N CYS A 90 14.98 -1.52 -15.87
CA CYS A 90 14.29 -0.30 -15.50
C CYS A 90 14.81 0.87 -16.32
N GLU A 91 13.92 1.55 -17.04
CA GLU A 91 14.20 2.81 -17.73
C GLU A 91 13.88 3.97 -16.79
N ILE A 92 14.80 4.91 -16.62
CA ILE A 92 14.60 6.08 -15.77
C ILE A 92 14.37 7.28 -16.66
N THR A 93 13.25 7.97 -16.45
CA THR A 93 12.87 9.21 -17.11
C THR A 93 12.48 10.27 -16.08
N ALA A 94 12.53 11.54 -16.46
CA ALA A 94 12.03 12.64 -15.66
C ALA A 94 11.37 13.69 -16.57
N ASP A 95 10.51 14.52 -16.00
CA ASP A 95 9.86 15.63 -16.71
C ASP A 95 10.82 16.81 -16.98
N ARG A 96 12.01 16.81 -16.34
CA ARG A 96 13.10 17.79 -16.52
C ARG A 96 14.44 17.10 -16.64
N GLU A 97 15.30 17.64 -17.50
CA GLU A 97 16.66 17.11 -17.76
C GLU A 97 17.58 17.22 -16.53
N ASP A 98 17.48 18.32 -15.77
CA ASP A 98 18.30 18.52 -14.56
C ASP A 98 17.95 17.51 -13.43
N ILE A 99 16.67 17.11 -13.29
CA ILE A 99 16.25 16.04 -12.38
C ILE A 99 16.86 14.71 -12.84
N LEU A 100 16.74 14.40 -14.14
CA LEU A 100 17.27 13.15 -14.70
C LEU A 100 18.78 13.06 -14.51
N ASP A 101 19.53 14.13 -14.81
CA ASP A 101 20.98 14.21 -14.63
C ASP A 101 21.39 14.03 -13.17
N TYR A 102 20.66 14.66 -12.24
CA TYR A 102 20.89 14.50 -10.81
C TYR A 102 20.70 13.04 -10.39
N VAL A 103 19.57 12.44 -10.73
CA VAL A 103 19.27 11.04 -10.38
C VAL A 103 20.28 10.08 -10.97
N GLN A 104 20.64 10.23 -12.24
CA GLN A 104 21.64 9.39 -12.89
C GLN A 104 23.03 9.52 -12.25
N LYS A 105 23.41 10.71 -11.81
CA LYS A 105 24.64 10.97 -11.07
C LYS A 105 24.63 10.25 -9.71
N GLU A 106 23.57 10.43 -8.93
CA GLU A 106 23.45 9.84 -7.60
C GLU A 106 23.33 8.30 -7.64
N MET A 107 22.70 7.73 -8.66
CA MET A 107 22.63 6.29 -8.89
C MET A 107 24.02 5.62 -9.05
N ARG A 108 25.08 6.37 -9.32
CA ARG A 108 26.45 5.84 -9.38
C ARG A 108 27.03 5.54 -7.99
N ASN A 109 26.45 6.10 -6.93
CA ASN A 109 26.85 5.89 -5.54
C ASN A 109 25.65 5.56 -4.65
N PRO A 110 24.98 4.40 -4.86
CA PRO A 110 23.76 4.05 -4.15
C PRO A 110 24.00 3.83 -2.64
N ASP A 111 25.23 3.48 -2.26
CA ASP A 111 25.59 3.22 -0.85
C ASP A 111 25.41 4.44 0.06
N LYS A 112 25.46 5.64 -0.50
CA LYS A 112 25.15 6.90 0.20
C LYS A 112 23.75 6.89 0.86
N TYR A 113 22.79 6.17 0.25
CA TYR A 113 21.39 6.17 0.62
C TYR A 113 20.96 4.96 1.46
N LYS A 114 21.85 3.99 1.71
CA LYS A 114 21.51 2.77 2.47
C LYS A 114 20.98 3.03 3.87
N ASN A 115 21.48 4.09 4.53
CA ASN A 115 21.13 4.43 5.91
C ASN A 115 20.19 5.64 6.01
N VAL A 116 19.58 6.04 4.91
CA VAL A 116 18.59 7.11 4.95
C VAL A 116 17.37 6.59 5.71
N LEU A 117 17.07 7.24 6.81
CA LEU A 117 15.89 6.93 7.60
C LEU A 117 14.64 7.42 6.88
N ARG A 118 13.55 6.65 7.01
CA ARG A 118 12.25 7.10 6.52
C ARG A 118 11.85 8.41 7.22
N PRO A 119 11.11 9.30 6.56
CA PRO A 119 10.61 10.50 7.20
C PRO A 119 9.60 10.14 8.30
N GLU A 120 9.80 10.61 9.52
CA GLU A 120 8.82 10.50 10.60
C GLU A 120 7.56 11.30 10.29
N ILE A 121 7.73 12.39 9.56
CA ILE A 121 6.65 13.31 9.15
C ILE A 121 6.76 13.55 7.66
N ILE A 122 5.68 13.31 6.93
CA ILE A 122 5.55 13.78 5.56
C ILE A 122 4.98 15.20 5.62
N ARG A 123 5.82 16.21 5.43
CA ARG A 123 5.51 17.63 5.68
C ARG A 123 4.31 18.15 4.92
N GLU A 124 4.04 17.63 3.75
CA GLU A 124 2.98 18.11 2.87
C GLU A 124 1.72 17.25 2.87
N CYS A 125 1.65 16.24 3.71
CA CYS A 125 0.44 15.46 3.86
C CYS A 125 -0.63 16.23 4.63
N THR A 126 -1.48 16.96 3.93
CA THR A 126 -2.58 17.73 4.51
C THR A 126 -3.56 16.85 5.29
N ALA A 127 -3.75 15.61 4.90
CA ALA A 127 -4.57 14.63 5.65
C ALA A 127 -4.00 14.31 7.04
N CYS A 128 -2.69 14.47 7.24
CA CYS A 128 -2.01 14.16 8.50
C CYS A 128 -1.58 15.43 9.28
N THR A 129 -1.60 16.61 8.68
CA THR A 129 -1.17 17.87 9.35
C THR A 129 -2.02 18.22 10.54
N ALA A 130 -3.31 17.94 10.52
CA ALA A 130 -4.21 18.13 11.66
C ALA A 130 -3.82 17.31 12.89
N ARG A 131 -2.93 16.31 12.74
CA ARG A 131 -2.46 15.38 13.78
C ARG A 131 -0.98 15.44 14.07
N GLY A 132 -0.28 16.40 13.49
CA GLY A 132 1.16 16.55 13.69
C GLY A 132 2.02 15.62 12.84
N GLY A 133 1.49 15.04 11.75
CA GLY A 133 2.28 14.28 10.80
C GLY A 133 1.73 12.93 10.38
N CYS A 134 2.47 12.23 9.54
CA CYS A 134 2.11 10.92 9.02
C CYS A 134 2.65 9.81 9.92
N MET A 135 1.86 8.77 10.17
CA MET A 135 2.32 7.56 10.86
C MET A 135 3.17 6.70 9.92
N THR A 136 4.45 6.99 9.84
CA THR A 136 5.41 6.18 9.09
C THR A 136 6.08 5.10 9.95
N ASP A 137 5.76 5.03 11.22
CA ASP A 137 6.20 4.01 12.18
C ASP A 137 5.28 2.78 12.21
N LEU A 138 4.10 2.88 11.60
CA LEU A 138 3.15 1.78 11.47
C LEU A 138 2.82 1.50 10.01
N VAL A 139 2.72 0.23 9.69
CA VAL A 139 2.17 -0.24 8.42
C VAL A 139 0.92 -1.09 8.65
N CYS A 140 0.08 -1.18 7.63
CA CYS A 140 -1.23 -1.80 7.73
C CYS A 140 -1.49 -2.77 6.58
N HIS A 141 -2.07 -3.91 6.90
CA HIS A 141 -2.72 -4.81 5.95
C HIS A 141 -4.22 -4.84 6.22
N THR A 142 -5.03 -4.59 5.19
CA THR A 142 -6.49 -4.57 5.30
C THR A 142 -7.09 -5.78 4.58
N ALA A 143 -7.99 -6.49 5.23
CA ALA A 143 -8.60 -7.70 4.68
C ALA A 143 -10.14 -7.66 4.77
N PRO A 144 -10.87 -8.17 3.74
CA PRO A 144 -12.29 -8.47 3.87
C PRO A 144 -12.54 -9.45 5.02
N LEU A 145 -13.75 -9.46 5.58
CA LEU A 145 -14.13 -10.29 6.73
C LEU A 145 -13.70 -11.76 6.58
N GLU A 146 -14.04 -12.40 5.46
CA GLU A 146 -13.74 -13.84 5.27
C GLU A 146 -12.22 -14.12 5.20
N ASN A 147 -11.46 -13.19 4.60
CA ASN A 147 -10.02 -13.30 4.60
C ASN A 147 -9.44 -13.05 6.00
N ALA A 148 -10.00 -12.11 6.76
CA ALA A 148 -9.57 -11.85 8.13
C ALA A 148 -9.81 -13.05 9.06
N ILE A 149 -10.94 -13.74 8.91
CA ILE A 149 -11.22 -15.01 9.60
C ILE A 149 -10.12 -16.03 9.27
N SER A 150 -9.86 -16.27 7.98
CA SER A 150 -8.83 -17.21 7.54
C SER A 150 -7.43 -16.85 8.05
N ILE A 151 -7.09 -15.56 8.09
CA ILE A 151 -5.82 -15.06 8.63
C ILE A 151 -5.70 -15.37 10.13
N LEU A 152 -6.76 -15.14 10.89
CA LEU A 152 -6.78 -15.40 12.34
C LEU A 152 -6.73 -16.89 12.65
N GLU A 153 -7.47 -17.73 11.91
CA GLU A 153 -7.45 -19.19 12.05
C GLU A 153 -6.07 -19.79 11.72
N CYS A 154 -5.41 -19.27 10.69
CA CYS A 154 -4.09 -19.75 10.31
C CYS A 154 -2.96 -19.13 11.17
N GLY A 155 -3.21 -17.99 11.84
CA GLY A 155 -2.25 -17.27 12.66
C GLY A 155 -1.20 -16.48 11.88
N SER A 156 -1.36 -16.34 10.56
CA SER A 156 -0.40 -15.66 9.68
C SER A 156 -1.08 -14.91 8.54
N LEU A 157 -0.49 -13.77 8.14
CA LEU A 157 -0.71 -13.21 6.82
C LEU A 157 0.09 -14.03 5.81
N LEU A 158 -0.57 -14.55 4.80
CA LEU A 158 0.07 -15.33 3.74
C LEU A 158 0.08 -14.56 2.42
N SER A 159 1.14 -14.72 1.63
CA SER A 159 1.16 -14.30 0.24
C SER A 159 0.03 -14.96 -0.55
N ALA A 160 -0.39 -14.36 -1.67
CA ALA A 160 -1.51 -14.89 -2.44
C ALA A 160 -1.25 -16.33 -2.94
N VAL A 161 -0.01 -16.64 -3.32
CA VAL A 161 0.40 -18.00 -3.72
C VAL A 161 0.21 -18.98 -2.57
N ASN A 162 0.67 -18.64 -1.37
CA ASN A 162 0.57 -19.52 -0.20
C ASN A 162 -0.86 -19.64 0.32
N ALA A 163 -1.61 -18.54 0.37
CA ALA A 163 -3.00 -18.53 0.83
C ALA A 163 -3.92 -19.34 -0.10
N ARG A 164 -3.70 -19.27 -1.40
CA ARG A 164 -4.55 -19.96 -2.39
C ARG A 164 -4.01 -21.31 -2.81
N LYS A 165 -2.74 -21.61 -2.50
CA LYS A 165 -2.03 -22.83 -2.95
C LYS A 165 -2.09 -23.00 -4.47
N LEU A 166 -1.99 -21.89 -5.19
CA LEU A 166 -2.06 -21.82 -6.65
C LEU A 166 -0.79 -21.14 -7.17
N PRO A 167 -0.29 -21.56 -8.35
CA PRO A 167 0.81 -20.88 -9.02
C PRO A 167 0.45 -19.41 -9.35
N ASP A 168 1.45 -18.53 -9.31
CA ASP A 168 1.34 -17.11 -9.66
C ASP A 168 0.72 -16.89 -11.05
N THR A 169 1.08 -17.72 -12.03
CA THR A 169 0.54 -17.68 -13.40
C THR A 169 -0.96 -17.99 -13.47
N VAL A 170 -1.51 -18.74 -12.52
CA VAL A 170 -2.95 -18.98 -12.41
C VAL A 170 -3.62 -17.78 -11.75
N LEU A 171 -3.03 -17.25 -10.68
CA LEU A 171 -3.54 -16.07 -9.97
C LEU A 171 -3.57 -14.85 -10.89
N GLN A 172 -2.56 -14.66 -11.74
CA GLN A 172 -2.53 -13.60 -12.74
C GLN A 172 -3.70 -13.69 -13.73
N LYS A 173 -4.06 -14.89 -14.17
CA LYS A 173 -5.20 -15.10 -15.07
C LYS A 173 -6.55 -14.83 -14.41
N GLU A 174 -6.62 -14.98 -13.09
CA GLU A 174 -7.82 -14.65 -12.31
C GLU A 174 -8.04 -13.13 -12.15
N GLY A 175 -7.09 -12.30 -12.61
CA GLY A 175 -7.21 -10.84 -12.60
C GLY A 175 -7.19 -10.24 -11.20
N ARG A 176 -6.43 -10.82 -10.28
CA ARG A 176 -6.38 -10.40 -8.88
C ARG A 176 -5.34 -9.35 -8.56
N ASN A 177 -4.48 -9.02 -9.53
CA ASN A 177 -3.58 -7.89 -9.42
C ASN A 177 -4.24 -6.63 -9.95
N ALA A 178 -3.79 -5.48 -9.48
CA ALA A 178 -3.97 -4.24 -10.20
C ALA A 178 -3.35 -4.36 -11.61
N ALA A 179 -3.80 -3.53 -12.53
CA ALA A 179 -3.39 -3.65 -13.92
C ALA A 179 -1.87 -3.71 -14.05
N ASN A 180 -1.40 -4.82 -14.64
CA ASN A 180 0.02 -5.07 -14.94
C ASN A 180 1.02 -5.05 -13.78
N ASP A 181 0.57 -5.24 -12.55
CA ASP A 181 1.48 -5.49 -11.44
C ASP A 181 2.41 -6.68 -11.77
N PRO A 182 3.69 -6.61 -11.38
CA PRO A 182 4.61 -7.71 -11.60
C PRO A 182 4.09 -9.02 -10.98
N ILE A 183 4.23 -10.11 -11.71
CA ILE A 183 3.72 -11.43 -11.30
C ILE A 183 4.32 -11.91 -9.96
N ASP A 184 5.53 -11.48 -9.64
CA ASP A 184 6.21 -11.78 -8.39
C ASP A 184 5.51 -11.15 -7.16
N PHE A 185 4.65 -10.14 -7.34
CA PHE A 185 3.88 -9.54 -6.24
C PHE A 185 2.97 -10.56 -5.55
N PHE A 186 2.53 -11.61 -6.24
CA PHE A 186 1.76 -12.70 -5.63
C PHE A 186 2.52 -13.51 -4.57
N HIS A 187 3.86 -13.38 -4.53
CA HIS A 187 4.71 -14.05 -3.55
C HIS A 187 4.95 -13.23 -2.28
N TYR A 188 4.36 -12.04 -2.17
CA TYR A 188 4.56 -11.15 -1.04
C TYR A 188 3.29 -10.84 -0.29
N VAL A 189 3.41 -10.65 1.01
CA VAL A 189 2.46 -9.89 1.83
C VAL A 189 2.82 -8.42 1.69
N MET A 190 1.88 -7.61 1.22
CA MET A 190 2.09 -6.19 0.94
C MET A 190 1.43 -5.33 2.01
N PHE A 191 2.10 -4.24 2.37
CA PHE A 191 1.63 -3.32 3.39
C PHE A 191 1.50 -1.91 2.82
N SER A 192 0.53 -1.15 3.34
CA SER A 192 0.42 0.29 3.16
C SER A 192 0.87 1.01 4.43
N TRP A 193 1.15 2.31 4.34
CA TRP A 193 1.33 3.12 5.54
C TRP A 193 0.07 3.11 6.41
N GLY A 194 0.23 3.24 7.74
CA GLY A 194 -0.83 3.05 8.73
C GLY A 194 -2.06 3.96 8.57
N ASN A 195 -1.93 5.07 7.86
CA ASN A 195 -3.03 6.00 7.56
C ASN A 195 -3.59 5.89 6.14
N CYS A 196 -3.19 4.88 5.37
CA CYS A 196 -3.60 4.72 3.97
C CYS A 196 -4.96 4.03 3.85
N GLN A 197 -5.81 4.52 2.96
CA GLN A 197 -7.14 3.96 2.67
C GLN A 197 -7.11 2.92 1.54
N ALA A 198 -5.97 2.74 0.87
CA ALA A 198 -5.85 1.86 -0.29
C ALA A 198 -6.32 0.42 0.01
N GLY A 199 -6.07 -0.07 1.22
CA GLY A 199 -6.51 -1.38 1.65
C GLY A 199 -8.04 -1.52 1.71
N ASP A 200 -8.75 -0.51 2.19
CA ASP A 200 -10.22 -0.52 2.24
C ASP A 200 -10.83 -0.42 0.84
N ARG A 201 -10.20 0.36 -0.04
CA ARG A 201 -10.61 0.37 -1.46
C ARG A 201 -10.50 -1.01 -2.09
N LEU A 202 -9.40 -1.73 -1.86
CA LEU A 202 -9.23 -3.10 -2.34
C LEU A 202 -10.26 -4.07 -1.74
N VAL A 203 -10.70 -3.87 -0.50
CA VAL A 203 -11.80 -4.63 0.12
C VAL A 203 -13.10 -4.41 -0.66
N MET A 204 -13.43 -3.15 -0.96
CA MET A 204 -14.60 -2.82 -1.78
C MET A 204 -14.51 -3.38 -3.20
N GLU A 205 -13.35 -3.27 -3.83
CA GLU A 205 -13.10 -3.82 -5.17
C GLU A 205 -13.33 -5.34 -5.23
N ARG A 206 -12.84 -6.06 -4.24
CA ARG A 206 -13.07 -7.52 -4.13
C ARG A 206 -14.54 -7.87 -3.92
N LYS A 207 -15.25 -7.07 -3.13
CA LYS A 207 -16.68 -7.25 -2.89
C LYS A 207 -17.52 -6.99 -4.15
N LEU A 208 -17.21 -5.93 -4.88
CA LEU A 208 -17.96 -5.49 -6.05
C LEU A 208 -17.56 -6.24 -7.33
N GLY A 209 -16.37 -6.85 -7.35
CA GLY A 209 -15.77 -7.45 -8.55
C GLY A 209 -15.34 -6.42 -9.61
N ARG A 210 -15.26 -5.15 -9.23
CA ARG A 210 -14.83 -4.00 -10.03
C ARG A 210 -14.37 -2.87 -9.12
N SER A 211 -13.70 -1.87 -9.68
CA SER A 211 -13.37 -0.65 -8.92
C SER A 211 -14.63 0.04 -8.38
N PRO A 212 -14.63 0.45 -7.10
CA PRO A 212 -15.73 1.18 -6.50
C PRO A 212 -15.83 2.60 -7.07
N THR A 213 -17.06 3.11 -7.15
CA THR A 213 -17.30 4.52 -7.47
C THR A 213 -17.08 5.41 -6.22
N PRO A 214 -16.92 6.74 -6.38
CA PRO A 214 -16.87 7.67 -5.26
C PRO A 214 -18.03 7.53 -4.28
N ASP A 215 -19.26 7.35 -4.79
CA ASP A 215 -20.46 7.20 -3.96
C ASP A 215 -20.43 5.90 -3.15
N GLU A 216 -19.91 4.81 -3.73
CA GLU A 216 -19.75 3.53 -3.04
C GLU A 216 -18.66 3.58 -1.96
N MET A 217 -17.68 4.46 -2.10
CA MET A 217 -16.69 4.74 -1.06
C MET A 217 -17.19 5.76 -0.01
N GLY A 218 -18.31 6.41 -0.30
CA GLY A 218 -19.09 7.25 0.63
C GLY A 218 -20.10 6.42 1.43
N GLU A 219 -21.38 6.59 1.14
CA GLU A 219 -22.49 5.96 1.89
C GLU A 219 -22.52 4.43 1.80
N GLY A 220 -22.02 3.87 0.71
CA GLY A 220 -21.96 2.42 0.47
C GLY A 220 -20.70 1.74 0.98
N PHE A 221 -19.79 2.47 1.60
CA PHE A 221 -18.52 1.96 2.08
C PHE A 221 -18.68 0.88 3.14
N ILE A 222 -17.90 -0.19 3.00
CA ILE A 222 -17.82 -1.30 3.96
C ILE A 222 -16.35 -1.50 4.31
N PRO A 223 -15.98 -1.27 5.58
CA PRO A 223 -14.60 -1.37 6.01
C PRO A 223 -14.08 -2.81 6.03
N GLY A 224 -12.78 -2.97 5.85
CA GLY A 224 -12.08 -4.20 6.14
C GLY A 224 -11.59 -4.29 7.59
N VAL A 225 -11.17 -5.48 8.01
CA VAL A 225 -10.38 -5.67 9.23
C VAL A 225 -8.96 -5.20 8.95
N ARG A 226 -8.42 -4.35 9.81
CA ARG A 226 -7.07 -3.79 9.65
C ARG A 226 -6.11 -4.41 10.65
N PHE A 227 -5.00 -4.95 10.14
CA PHE A 227 -3.89 -5.49 10.90
C PHE A 227 -2.73 -4.50 10.84
N TYR A 228 -2.34 -3.95 12.00
CA TYR A 228 -1.24 -2.99 12.14
C TYR A 228 0.03 -3.67 12.62
N PHE A 229 1.16 -3.23 12.09
CA PHE A 229 2.49 -3.73 12.41
C PHE A 229 3.43 -2.56 12.64
N ILE A 230 4.40 -2.74 13.53
CA ILE A 230 5.50 -1.77 13.70
C ILE A 230 6.44 -1.92 12.51
N TYR A 231 6.69 -0.82 11.81
CA TYR A 231 7.54 -0.83 10.62
C TYR A 231 8.94 -1.39 10.90
N ASP A 232 9.60 -0.89 11.97
CA ASP A 232 10.95 -1.29 12.34
C ASP A 232 11.10 -2.78 12.70
N ASP A 233 10.02 -3.43 13.13
CA ASP A 233 10.02 -4.86 13.42
C ASP A 233 9.87 -5.67 12.13
N LEU A 234 9.02 -5.23 11.21
CA LEU A 234 8.91 -5.84 9.89
C LEU A 234 10.16 -5.61 9.03
N ASP A 235 10.82 -4.45 9.17
CA ASP A 235 12.07 -4.16 8.46
C ASP A 235 13.20 -5.13 8.83
N LYS A 236 13.18 -5.66 10.05
CA LYS A 236 14.11 -6.70 10.51
C LYS A 236 13.70 -8.12 10.12
N HIS A 237 12.52 -8.30 9.53
CA HIS A 237 12.06 -9.61 9.11
C HIS A 237 13.00 -10.20 8.04
N PRO A 238 13.44 -11.49 8.17
CA PRO A 238 14.43 -12.08 7.24
C PRO A 238 14.00 -12.07 5.76
N GLN A 239 12.70 -11.99 5.50
CA GLN A 239 12.10 -11.95 4.17
C GLN A 239 11.57 -10.56 3.78
N ALA A 240 11.95 -9.51 4.52
CA ALA A 240 11.57 -8.13 4.20
C ALA A 240 12.22 -7.68 2.88
N VAL A 241 11.44 -6.98 2.07
CA VAL A 241 11.87 -6.46 0.78
C VAL A 241 11.35 -5.04 0.58
N HIS A 242 12.23 -4.15 0.16
CA HIS A 242 11.91 -2.79 -0.26
C HIS A 242 11.88 -2.71 -1.78
N ASP A 243 10.78 -2.22 -2.32
CA ASP A 243 10.60 -2.05 -3.76
C ASP A 243 10.52 -0.58 -4.19
N GLY A 244 10.77 0.35 -3.26
CA GLY A 244 10.73 1.78 -3.50
C GLY A 244 9.33 2.36 -3.71
N PHE A 245 8.32 1.51 -3.89
CA PHE A 245 6.91 1.92 -4.06
C PHE A 245 6.08 1.69 -2.80
N LEU A 246 6.07 0.46 -2.29
CA LEU A 246 5.39 0.14 -1.03
C LEU A 246 6.30 0.41 0.17
N PRO A 247 5.75 0.73 1.34
CA PRO A 247 6.54 0.86 2.56
C PRO A 247 7.46 -0.34 2.79
N ILE A 248 6.88 -1.53 2.68
CA ILE A 248 7.57 -2.81 2.84
C ILE A 248 6.72 -3.93 2.25
N LYS A 249 7.38 -4.97 1.78
CA LYS A 249 6.81 -6.27 1.43
C LYS A 249 7.53 -7.36 2.21
N VAL A 250 6.83 -8.42 2.59
CA VAL A 250 7.44 -9.59 3.21
C VAL A 250 7.11 -10.81 2.36
N LYS A 251 8.14 -11.56 1.96
CA LYS A 251 7.96 -12.74 1.13
C LYS A 251 7.29 -13.84 1.93
N ASP A 252 6.39 -14.55 1.27
CA ASP A 252 5.68 -15.74 1.71
C ASP A 252 4.69 -15.54 2.85
N GLU A 253 5.13 -15.15 4.06
CA GLU A 253 4.24 -15.03 5.22
C GLU A 253 4.74 -14.06 6.29
N VAL A 254 3.79 -13.59 7.13
CA VAL A 254 4.07 -12.85 8.37
C VAL A 254 3.23 -13.44 9.49
N ASN A 255 3.89 -13.97 10.51
CA ASN A 255 3.25 -14.55 11.70
C ASN A 255 2.61 -13.43 12.55
N LEU A 256 1.34 -13.62 12.93
CA LEU A 256 0.62 -12.60 13.71
C LEU A 256 1.12 -12.51 15.16
N ASP A 257 1.49 -13.63 15.77
CA ASP A 257 1.91 -13.63 17.16
C ASP A 257 3.19 -12.83 17.38
N ASP A 258 4.09 -12.93 16.41
CA ASP A 258 5.42 -12.30 16.50
C ASP A 258 5.37 -10.84 16.11
N TYR A 259 4.51 -10.47 15.14
CA TYR A 259 4.62 -9.17 14.46
C TYR A 259 3.39 -8.28 14.58
N VAL A 260 2.16 -8.81 14.78
CA VAL A 260 0.98 -7.94 14.82
C VAL A 260 1.02 -7.05 16.07
N TYR A 261 0.92 -5.74 15.83
CA TYR A 261 0.84 -4.76 16.90
C TYR A 261 -0.60 -4.55 17.38
N MET A 262 -1.54 -4.38 16.43
CA MET A 262 -2.94 -4.11 16.74
C MET A 262 -3.85 -4.60 15.61
N ILE A 263 -5.05 -5.07 15.98
CA ILE A 263 -6.09 -5.51 15.05
C ILE A 263 -7.32 -4.64 15.27
N ILE A 264 -7.76 -3.93 14.23
CA ILE A 264 -8.97 -3.11 14.28
C ILE A 264 -10.08 -3.82 13.55
N ILE A 265 -11.15 -4.09 14.29
CA ILE A 265 -12.30 -4.87 13.85
C ILE A 265 -13.49 -3.93 13.77
N PRO A 266 -14.13 -3.75 12.60
CA PRO A 266 -15.43 -3.09 12.53
C PRO A 266 -16.44 -3.80 13.43
N SER A 267 -17.21 -3.05 14.21
CA SER A 267 -18.11 -3.63 15.23
C SER A 267 -19.14 -4.62 14.67
N GLU A 268 -19.52 -4.44 13.41
CA GLU A 268 -20.41 -5.34 12.68
C GLU A 268 -19.83 -6.74 12.45
N TYR A 269 -18.50 -6.89 12.56
CA TYR A 269 -17.80 -8.17 12.41
C TYR A 269 -17.43 -8.82 13.75
N LYS A 270 -17.70 -8.12 14.87
CA LYS A 270 -17.24 -8.51 16.20
C LYS A 270 -17.55 -9.98 16.53
N GLU A 271 -18.80 -10.40 16.40
CA GLU A 271 -19.22 -11.75 16.79
C GLU A 271 -18.40 -12.80 16.02
N ARG A 272 -18.38 -12.72 14.69
CA ARG A 272 -17.69 -13.66 13.83
C ARG A 272 -16.16 -13.69 14.04
N ILE A 273 -15.56 -12.55 14.26
CA ILE A 273 -14.11 -12.47 14.50
C ILE A 273 -13.76 -13.01 15.88
N MET A 274 -14.56 -12.71 16.91
CA MET A 274 -14.28 -13.18 18.27
C MET A 274 -14.37 -14.71 18.41
N GLU A 275 -15.13 -15.40 17.55
CA GLU A 275 -15.20 -16.88 17.51
C GLU A 275 -13.87 -17.51 17.10
N VAL A 276 -13.08 -16.84 16.24
CA VAL A 276 -11.84 -17.36 15.66
C VAL A 276 -10.58 -16.65 16.19
N LEU A 277 -10.74 -15.57 16.95
CA LEU A 277 -9.64 -14.78 17.45
C LEU A 277 -8.79 -15.59 18.44
N PRO A 278 -7.49 -15.83 18.14
CA PRO A 278 -6.61 -16.51 19.07
C PRO A 278 -6.54 -15.79 20.42
N LYS A 279 -6.65 -16.53 21.52
CA LYS A 279 -6.65 -15.96 22.89
C LYS A 279 -5.43 -15.05 23.15
N LYS A 280 -4.27 -15.39 22.59
CA LYS A 280 -3.02 -14.63 22.71
C LYS A 280 -3.02 -13.30 21.97
N LEU A 281 -3.99 -13.07 21.06
CA LEU A 281 -4.15 -11.80 20.35
C LEU A 281 -5.32 -10.96 20.89
N SER A 282 -6.02 -11.42 21.90
CA SER A 282 -7.23 -10.77 22.42
C SER A 282 -6.99 -9.38 23.00
N ASP A 283 -5.79 -9.14 23.56
CA ASP A 283 -5.35 -7.85 24.10
C ASP A 283 -4.92 -6.84 23.03
N ARG A 284 -4.67 -7.33 21.79
CA ARG A 284 -4.29 -6.52 20.63
C ARG A 284 -5.49 -6.25 19.70
N ALA A 285 -6.66 -6.81 19.97
CA ALA A 285 -7.84 -6.71 19.11
C ALA A 285 -8.87 -5.71 19.68
N PHE A 286 -9.25 -4.72 18.88
CA PHE A 286 -10.15 -3.64 19.27
C PHE A 286 -11.30 -3.52 18.28
N CYS A 287 -12.54 -3.43 18.80
CA CYS A 287 -13.72 -3.22 17.98
C CYS A 287 -14.06 -1.73 17.93
N LEU A 288 -14.22 -1.20 16.72
CA LEU A 288 -14.65 0.17 16.49
C LEU A 288 -15.95 0.18 15.69
N SER A 289 -16.90 1.00 16.12
CA SER A 289 -18.15 1.22 15.36
C SER A 289 -17.86 1.99 14.07
N HIS A 290 -18.35 1.46 12.95
CA HIS A 290 -18.21 2.12 11.66
C HIS A 290 -19.17 3.30 11.50
N ASP A 291 -20.38 3.26 12.12
CA ASP A 291 -21.37 4.35 12.19
C ASP A 291 -21.73 4.95 10.81
N LYS A 292 -21.68 4.15 9.75
CA LYS A 292 -21.91 4.59 8.35
C LYS A 292 -20.96 5.71 7.88
N LEU A 293 -19.77 5.77 8.44
CA LEU A 293 -18.72 6.69 8.00
C LEU A 293 -18.29 6.35 6.57
N ASP A 294 -17.91 7.37 5.81
CA ASP A 294 -17.22 7.15 4.55
C ASP A 294 -15.78 6.63 4.78
N VAL A 295 -15.09 6.25 3.71
CA VAL A 295 -13.73 5.69 3.79
C VAL A 295 -12.74 6.64 4.46
N TRP A 296 -12.94 7.96 4.29
CA TRP A 296 -12.05 8.99 4.85
C TRP A 296 -12.26 9.14 6.34
N GLN A 297 -13.52 9.32 6.73
CA GLN A 297 -13.94 9.43 8.13
C GLN A 297 -13.58 8.15 8.91
N TRP A 298 -13.76 6.99 8.29
CA TRP A 298 -13.36 5.71 8.88
C TRP A 298 -11.84 5.65 9.08
N SER A 299 -11.06 5.94 8.06
CA SER A 299 -9.61 5.96 8.16
C SER A 299 -9.13 6.95 9.22
N GLU A 300 -9.76 8.13 9.29
CA GLU A 300 -9.50 9.14 10.31
C GLU A 300 -9.75 8.61 11.72
N LYS A 301 -10.90 7.99 11.95
CA LYS A 301 -11.30 7.41 13.23
C LYS A 301 -10.35 6.30 13.67
N VAL A 302 -10.04 5.38 12.78
CA VAL A 302 -9.13 4.28 13.06
C VAL A 302 -7.73 4.80 13.36
N TYR A 303 -7.21 5.70 12.54
CA TYR A 303 -5.90 6.30 12.71
C TYR A 303 -5.76 7.02 14.06
N SER A 304 -6.75 7.83 14.44
CA SER A 304 -6.77 8.52 15.72
C SER A 304 -6.72 7.54 16.88
N PHE A 305 -7.52 6.48 16.82
CA PHE A 305 -7.55 5.46 17.86
C PHE A 305 -6.20 4.75 18.01
N VAL A 306 -5.64 4.28 16.91
CA VAL A 306 -4.34 3.56 16.90
C VAL A 306 -3.22 4.45 17.44
N HIS A 307 -3.21 5.71 17.03
CA HIS A 307 -2.22 6.69 17.49
C HIS A 307 -2.32 6.99 19.00
N GLU A 308 -3.54 7.15 19.52
CA GLU A 308 -3.76 7.35 20.95
C GLU A 308 -3.34 6.12 21.77
N MET A 309 -3.68 4.92 21.30
CA MET A 309 -3.27 3.68 21.95
C MET A 309 -1.74 3.51 21.97
N LYS A 310 -1.09 3.84 20.86
CA LYS A 310 0.37 3.80 20.79
C LYS A 310 1.01 4.73 21.81
N LYS A 311 0.55 5.99 21.90
CA LYS A 311 1.05 6.94 22.91
C LYS A 311 0.86 6.47 24.33
N ARG A 312 -0.25 5.77 24.63
CA ARG A 312 -0.49 5.22 25.97
C ARG A 312 0.46 4.09 26.34
N ASN A 313 0.87 3.29 25.36
CA ASN A 313 1.78 2.17 25.58
C ASN A 313 3.26 2.60 25.69
N GLU A 314 3.59 3.80 25.20
CA GLU A 314 4.95 4.38 25.26
C GLU A 314 5.20 5.18 26.56
N ASN A 315 4.15 5.52 27.33
CA ASN A 315 4.23 6.21 28.63
C ASN A 315 4.09 5.23 29.81
#